data_a8ec95d090893359d065ec82df769401
#
_entry.id   a8ec95d090893359d065ec82df769401
#
_cell.length_a   1.000
_cell.length_b   1.000
_cell.length_c   1.000
_cell.angle_alpha   90.00
_cell.angle_beta   90.00
_cell.angle_gamma   90.00
#
_symmetry.space_group_name_H-M   'P 1'
#
loop_
_entity.id
_entity.type
_entity.pdbx_description
1 polymer ?
#
loop_
_entity_poly.entity_id
_entity_poly.type
_entity_poly.pdbx_seq_one_letter_code
_entity_poly.pdbx_strand_id
1 'polypeptide(L)'
;LVKFPQNCPACDSNLIQEENEAITKCVNSRCPAKLKGLLRHWVSKGSMKIEGLGEKIINQLVNEGYVQSIADLYKLEIDSLLKLERFGEKSAKNLLIEINESKNKNWHKQLYGLGIPHIGEANAKSLSKNFLSIEELNTIAKEAPENISNIYGFGNEMKDAIIQWFDDSNNQILIKELKAIGFSLKENLNSND
;
A
#
# COMPACT_ATOMS: atom_id res chain seq x y z
N LEU A 1 13.30 32.93 -5.51
CA LEU A 1 12.73 32.16 -4.39
C LEU A 1 11.54 31.37 -4.92
N VAL A 2 11.65 30.06 -4.96
CA VAL A 2 10.53 29.17 -5.32
C VAL A 2 9.53 29.25 -4.15
N LYS A 3 8.33 29.77 -4.38
CA LYS A 3 7.26 29.74 -3.40
C LYS A 3 6.60 28.36 -3.46
N PHE A 4 6.68 27.59 -2.40
CA PHE A 4 5.91 26.36 -2.27
C PHE A 4 4.41 26.67 -2.18
N PRO A 5 3.54 25.89 -2.84
CA PRO A 5 2.10 26.09 -2.73
C PRO A 5 1.65 25.85 -1.27
N GLN A 6 0.65 26.61 -0.83
CA GLN A 6 0.02 26.41 0.47
C GLN A 6 -1.02 25.26 0.42
N ASN A 7 -1.59 25.04 -0.75
CA ASN A 7 -2.61 24.02 -0.98
C ASN A 7 -2.09 22.92 -1.90
N CYS A 8 -2.61 21.72 -1.72
CA CYS A 8 -2.29 20.56 -2.54
C CYS A 8 -2.78 20.75 -3.98
N PRO A 9 -1.90 20.66 -5.00
CA PRO A 9 -2.30 20.86 -6.40
C PRO A 9 -3.26 19.77 -6.92
N ALA A 10 -3.40 18.64 -6.21
CA ALA A 10 -4.26 17.53 -6.63
C ALA A 10 -5.65 17.54 -5.99
N CYS A 11 -5.84 18.20 -4.84
CA CYS A 11 -7.12 18.15 -4.11
C CYS A 11 -7.46 19.45 -3.36
N ASP A 12 -6.65 20.48 -3.53
CA ASP A 12 -6.79 21.83 -2.92
C ASP A 12 -6.82 21.85 -1.37
N SER A 13 -6.57 20.74 -0.72
CA SER A 13 -6.46 20.69 0.74
C SER A 13 -5.16 21.29 1.21
N ASN A 14 -5.10 21.74 2.48
CA ASN A 14 -3.91 22.32 3.07
C ASN A 14 -2.70 21.37 2.98
N LEU A 15 -1.55 21.97 2.79
CA LEU A 15 -0.26 21.32 2.93
C LEU A 15 0.36 21.67 4.27
N ILE A 16 0.92 20.66 4.96
CA ILE A 16 1.66 20.84 6.19
C ILE A 16 3.10 20.38 6.02
N GLN A 17 4.00 21.06 6.72
CA GLN A 17 5.40 20.65 6.87
C GLN A 17 5.68 20.56 8.36
N GLU A 18 6.07 19.40 8.84
CA GLU A 18 6.43 19.21 10.24
C GLU A 18 7.80 19.85 10.53
N GLU A 19 8.00 20.34 11.76
CA GLU A 19 9.17 21.14 12.19
C GLU A 19 10.43 20.36 12.00
N ASN A 20 10.76 19.42 11.52
CA ASN A 20 12.05 18.76 11.24
C ASN A 20 12.00 17.94 9.93
N GLU A 21 10.95 18.09 9.13
CA GLU A 21 10.85 17.41 7.85
C GLU A 21 11.05 18.38 6.68
N ALA A 22 11.87 17.97 5.72
CA ALA A 22 12.05 18.70 4.46
C ALA A 22 10.86 18.53 3.50
N ILE A 23 9.91 17.65 3.83
CA ILE A 23 8.82 17.25 2.94
C ILE A 23 7.51 17.88 3.38
N THR A 24 6.83 18.52 2.44
CA THR A 24 5.47 19.06 2.64
C THR A 24 4.44 17.96 2.30
N LYS A 25 3.51 17.71 3.22
CA LYS A 25 2.50 16.65 3.13
C LYS A 25 1.09 17.23 2.99
N CYS A 26 0.26 16.62 2.14
CA CYS A 26 -1.16 16.94 2.08
C CYS A 26 -1.90 16.34 3.29
N VAL A 27 -2.75 17.14 3.97
CA VAL A 27 -3.53 16.64 5.12
C VAL A 27 -4.67 15.71 4.72
N ASN A 28 -5.16 15.79 3.48
CA ASN A 28 -6.29 14.99 3.02
C ASN A 28 -5.88 13.51 2.85
N SER A 29 -6.47 12.63 3.66
CA SER A 29 -6.26 11.17 3.55
C SER A 29 -6.84 10.58 2.25
N ARG A 30 -7.85 11.24 1.64
CA ARG A 30 -8.46 10.84 0.38
C ARG A 30 -7.90 11.59 -0.84
N CYS A 31 -6.71 12.15 -0.72
CA CYS A 31 -6.07 12.86 -1.82
C CYS A 31 -5.80 11.90 -3.00
N PRO A 32 -6.26 12.22 -4.23
CA PRO A 32 -6.01 11.36 -5.40
C PRO A 32 -4.52 11.13 -5.68
N ALA A 33 -3.66 12.10 -5.41
CA ALA A 33 -2.22 11.94 -5.57
C ALA A 33 -1.63 10.92 -4.58
N LYS A 34 -2.10 10.92 -3.31
CA LYS A 34 -1.72 9.90 -2.33
C LYS A 34 -2.17 8.51 -2.75
N LEU A 35 -3.41 8.38 -3.19
CA LEU A 35 -3.95 7.12 -3.68
C LEU A 35 -3.14 6.59 -4.87
N LYS A 36 -2.83 7.44 -5.87
CA LYS A 36 -2.00 7.07 -7.02
C LYS A 36 -0.60 6.61 -6.58
N GLY A 37 0.00 7.28 -5.61
CA GLY A 37 1.29 6.90 -5.02
C GLY A 37 1.23 5.53 -4.35
N LEU A 38 0.21 5.30 -3.53
CA LEU A 38 -0.02 4.03 -2.83
C LEU A 38 -0.27 2.88 -3.81
N LEU A 39 -1.10 3.11 -4.84
CA LEU A 39 -1.35 2.12 -5.88
C LEU A 39 -0.08 1.76 -6.66
N ARG A 40 0.74 2.76 -7.05
CA ARG A 40 2.03 2.52 -7.72
C ARG A 40 2.97 1.68 -6.85
N HIS A 41 3.02 1.97 -5.56
CA HIS A 41 3.81 1.19 -4.61
C HIS A 41 3.29 -0.24 -4.51
N TRP A 42 1.98 -0.41 -4.32
CA TRP A 42 1.32 -1.72 -4.22
C TRP A 42 1.57 -2.61 -5.43
N VAL A 43 1.49 -2.08 -6.65
CA VAL A 43 1.69 -2.87 -7.88
C VAL A 43 3.15 -3.04 -8.29
N SER A 44 4.08 -2.45 -7.56
CA SER A 44 5.51 -2.47 -7.88
C SER A 44 6.12 -3.87 -7.81
N LYS A 45 7.31 -4.04 -8.42
CA LYS A 45 8.04 -5.30 -8.46
C LYS A 45 8.38 -5.85 -7.07
N GLY A 46 8.68 -4.98 -6.12
CA GLY A 46 8.99 -5.36 -4.73
C GLY A 46 7.79 -5.83 -3.93
N SER A 47 6.58 -5.43 -4.35
CA SER A 47 5.31 -5.74 -3.70
C SER A 47 4.51 -6.77 -4.51
N MET A 48 3.29 -6.45 -4.95
CA MET A 48 2.39 -7.40 -5.63
C MET A 48 2.83 -7.75 -7.05
N LYS A 49 3.68 -6.96 -7.69
CA LYS A 49 4.17 -7.15 -9.06
C LYS A 49 3.02 -7.43 -10.04
N ILE A 50 2.13 -6.46 -10.21
CA ILE A 50 1.01 -6.57 -11.16
C ILE A 50 1.45 -5.98 -12.49
N GLU A 51 1.77 -6.84 -13.45
CA GLU A 51 2.17 -6.41 -14.79
C GLU A 51 0.98 -5.84 -15.58
N GLY A 52 1.24 -4.83 -16.39
CA GLY A 52 0.18 -4.14 -17.13
C GLY A 52 -0.51 -3.01 -16.38
N LEU A 53 -0.33 -2.89 -15.07
CA LEU A 53 -0.90 -1.81 -14.24
C LEU A 53 0.13 -0.69 -14.04
N GLY A 54 0.55 -0.07 -15.14
CA GLY A 54 1.49 1.05 -15.11
C GLY A 54 0.83 2.38 -14.70
N GLU A 55 1.67 3.42 -14.55
CA GLU A 55 1.25 4.74 -14.08
C GLU A 55 0.08 5.35 -14.88
N LYS A 56 0.07 5.20 -16.21
CA LYS A 56 -1.01 5.72 -17.06
C LYS A 56 -2.35 5.08 -16.75
N ILE A 57 -2.37 3.77 -16.56
CA ILE A 57 -3.58 3.02 -16.24
C ILE A 57 -4.07 3.36 -14.83
N ILE A 58 -3.17 3.42 -13.85
CA ILE A 58 -3.50 3.87 -12.49
C ILE A 58 -4.13 5.26 -12.51
N ASN A 59 -3.54 6.20 -13.28
CA ASN A 59 -4.06 7.55 -13.38
C ASN A 59 -5.48 7.57 -13.97
N GLN A 60 -5.75 6.80 -15.02
CA GLN A 60 -7.10 6.70 -15.60
C GLN A 60 -8.09 6.09 -14.60
N LEU A 61 -7.74 4.94 -13.97
CA LEU A 61 -8.61 4.27 -13.00
C LEU A 61 -9.01 5.17 -11.83
N VAL A 62 -8.06 5.96 -11.32
CA VAL A 62 -8.34 6.90 -10.22
C VAL A 62 -9.13 8.11 -10.71
N ASN A 63 -8.78 8.69 -11.86
CA ASN A 63 -9.46 9.88 -12.38
C ASN A 63 -10.92 9.60 -12.77
N GLU A 64 -11.18 8.42 -13.34
CA GLU A 64 -12.53 7.98 -13.72
C GLU A 64 -13.33 7.43 -12.52
N GLY A 65 -12.72 7.37 -11.33
CA GLY A 65 -13.38 6.91 -10.11
C GLY A 65 -13.59 5.40 -10.01
N TYR A 66 -12.98 4.61 -10.89
CA TYR A 66 -13.08 3.14 -10.83
C TYR A 66 -12.33 2.56 -9.62
N VAL A 67 -11.31 3.26 -9.12
CA VAL A 67 -10.49 2.83 -7.99
C VAL A 67 -10.34 3.98 -7.00
N GLN A 68 -10.77 3.76 -5.76
CA GLN A 68 -10.68 4.70 -4.64
C GLN A 68 -9.89 4.11 -3.46
N SER A 69 -9.57 2.82 -3.52
CA SER A 69 -8.72 2.11 -2.54
C SER A 69 -7.89 1.02 -3.24
N ILE A 70 -6.92 0.45 -2.55
CA ILE A 70 -6.18 -0.73 -3.06
C ILE A 70 -7.16 -1.89 -3.31
N ALA A 71 -8.13 -2.09 -2.42
CA ALA A 71 -9.09 -3.18 -2.53
C ALA A 71 -9.97 -3.09 -3.79
N ASP A 72 -10.23 -1.88 -4.30
CA ASP A 72 -11.03 -1.69 -5.51
C ASP A 72 -10.33 -2.20 -6.77
N LEU A 73 -8.99 -2.31 -6.78
CA LEU A 73 -8.28 -3.00 -7.88
C LEU A 73 -8.77 -4.43 -8.08
N TYR A 74 -9.12 -5.10 -7.00
CA TYR A 74 -9.55 -6.51 -6.99
C TYR A 74 -11.03 -6.70 -7.25
N LYS A 75 -11.78 -5.59 -7.39
CA LYS A 75 -13.20 -5.55 -7.76
C LYS A 75 -13.39 -5.09 -9.22
N LEU A 76 -12.30 -4.80 -9.94
CA LEU A 76 -12.36 -4.35 -11.32
C LEU A 76 -12.95 -5.46 -12.22
N GLU A 77 -13.86 -5.04 -13.08
CA GLU A 77 -14.47 -5.86 -14.11
C GLU A 77 -13.91 -5.50 -15.50
N ILE A 78 -14.02 -6.44 -16.44
CA ILE A 78 -13.50 -6.25 -17.79
C ILE A 78 -14.10 -5.02 -18.47
N ASP A 79 -15.39 -4.75 -18.26
CA ASP A 79 -16.11 -3.63 -18.87
C ASP A 79 -15.56 -2.28 -18.43
N SER A 80 -15.09 -2.16 -17.19
CA SER A 80 -14.43 -0.95 -16.68
C SER A 80 -13.08 -0.73 -17.35
N LEU A 81 -12.32 -1.80 -17.57
CA LEU A 81 -11.01 -1.74 -18.23
C LEU A 81 -11.12 -1.42 -19.71
N LEU A 82 -12.15 -1.93 -20.40
CA LEU A 82 -12.39 -1.65 -21.82
C LEU A 82 -12.77 -0.19 -22.11
N LYS A 83 -13.20 0.56 -21.08
CA LYS A 83 -13.48 2.00 -21.20
C LYS A 83 -12.22 2.87 -21.12
N LEU A 84 -11.10 2.29 -20.67
CA LEU A 84 -9.83 3.02 -20.58
C LEU A 84 -9.23 3.25 -21.98
N GLU A 85 -8.59 4.40 -22.17
CA GLU A 85 -7.94 4.74 -23.42
C GLU A 85 -6.88 3.71 -23.80
N ARG A 86 -6.93 3.25 -25.05
CA ARG A 86 -5.96 2.31 -25.64
C ARG A 86 -5.83 0.98 -24.89
N PHE A 87 -6.91 0.55 -24.23
CA PHE A 87 -6.94 -0.71 -23.50
C PHE A 87 -7.83 -1.73 -24.21
N GLY A 88 -7.21 -2.74 -24.82
CA GLY A 88 -7.92 -3.76 -25.59
C GLY A 88 -8.31 -4.97 -24.74
N GLU A 89 -9.19 -5.80 -25.27
CA GLU A 89 -9.76 -6.98 -24.60
C GLU A 89 -8.69 -7.96 -24.06
N LYS A 90 -7.66 -8.25 -24.86
CA LYS A 90 -6.56 -9.12 -24.46
C LYS A 90 -5.80 -8.56 -23.26
N SER A 91 -5.50 -7.24 -23.28
CA SER A 91 -4.80 -6.57 -22.18
C SER A 91 -5.66 -6.54 -20.91
N ALA A 92 -6.97 -6.31 -21.06
CA ALA A 92 -7.90 -6.31 -19.93
C ALA A 92 -7.98 -7.69 -19.26
N LYS A 93 -8.12 -8.76 -20.05
CA LYS A 93 -8.12 -10.14 -19.52
C LYS A 93 -6.81 -10.49 -18.81
N ASN A 94 -5.67 -10.18 -19.42
CA ASN A 94 -4.37 -10.45 -18.82
C ASN A 94 -4.20 -9.67 -17.51
N LEU A 95 -4.59 -8.38 -17.47
CA LEU A 95 -4.48 -7.58 -16.26
C LEU A 95 -5.34 -8.15 -15.11
N LEU A 96 -6.57 -8.61 -15.39
CA LEU A 96 -7.43 -9.22 -14.37
C LEU A 96 -6.82 -10.52 -13.81
N ILE A 97 -6.14 -11.31 -14.65
CA ILE A 97 -5.41 -12.51 -14.22
C ILE A 97 -4.25 -12.10 -13.29
N GLU A 98 -3.41 -11.15 -13.70
CA GLU A 98 -2.28 -10.65 -12.88
C GLU A 98 -2.75 -10.09 -11.53
N ILE A 99 -3.84 -9.30 -11.53
CA ILE A 99 -4.45 -8.79 -10.30
C ILE A 99 -4.86 -9.96 -9.39
N ASN A 100 -5.55 -10.95 -9.91
CA ASN A 100 -6.02 -12.08 -9.09
C ASN A 100 -4.86 -12.94 -8.57
N GLU A 101 -3.86 -13.22 -9.38
CA GLU A 101 -2.68 -14.00 -8.99
C GLU A 101 -1.83 -13.27 -7.93
N SER A 102 -1.86 -11.94 -7.92
CA SER A 102 -1.11 -11.14 -6.95
C SER A 102 -1.53 -11.41 -5.50
N LYS A 103 -2.75 -11.91 -5.25
CA LYS A 103 -3.22 -12.28 -3.91
C LYS A 103 -2.38 -13.37 -3.24
N ASN A 104 -1.68 -14.19 -4.05
CA ASN A 104 -0.87 -15.32 -3.59
C ASN A 104 0.59 -14.91 -3.28
N LYS A 105 0.93 -13.63 -3.30
CA LYS A 105 2.28 -13.18 -2.95
C LYS A 105 2.59 -13.45 -1.48
N ASN A 106 3.87 -13.76 -1.21
CA ASN A 106 4.37 -14.06 0.13
C ASN A 106 4.11 -12.89 1.09
N TRP A 107 3.99 -13.22 2.38
CA TRP A 107 3.68 -12.27 3.44
C TRP A 107 4.57 -11.03 3.44
N HIS A 108 5.89 -11.18 3.31
CA HIS A 108 6.80 -10.03 3.29
C HIS A 108 6.51 -9.04 2.15
N LYS A 109 6.02 -9.51 0.99
CA LYS A 109 5.64 -8.66 -0.13
C LYS A 109 4.32 -7.94 0.12
N GLN A 110 3.36 -8.63 0.72
CA GLN A 110 2.11 -8.02 1.16
C GLN A 110 2.40 -6.94 2.21
N LEU A 111 3.24 -7.22 3.19
CA LEU A 111 3.65 -6.28 4.24
C LEU A 111 4.35 -5.04 3.66
N TYR A 112 5.31 -5.24 2.75
CA TYR A 112 5.95 -4.13 2.04
C TYR A 112 4.94 -3.30 1.26
N GLY A 113 3.99 -3.94 0.58
CA GLY A 113 2.95 -3.28 -0.21
C GLY A 113 2.03 -2.37 0.60
N LEU A 114 1.84 -2.63 1.89
CA LEU A 114 1.05 -1.77 2.79
C LEU A 114 1.62 -0.35 2.92
N GLY A 115 2.89 -0.13 2.55
CA GLY A 115 3.50 1.19 2.51
C GLY A 115 3.71 1.82 3.88
N ILE A 116 4.02 1.01 4.90
CA ILE A 116 4.36 1.53 6.24
C ILE A 116 5.61 2.43 6.10
N PRO A 117 5.59 3.68 6.58
CA PRO A 117 6.74 4.57 6.50
C PRO A 117 8.00 3.94 7.09
N HIS A 118 9.16 4.23 6.51
CA HIS A 118 10.48 3.70 6.89
C HIS A 118 10.66 2.18 6.74
N ILE A 119 9.63 1.43 6.35
CA ILE A 119 9.69 -0.01 6.13
C ILE A 119 9.89 -0.31 4.64
N GLY A 120 11.17 -0.38 4.23
CA GLY A 120 11.56 -0.84 2.89
C GLY A 120 11.45 -2.36 2.72
N GLU A 121 11.71 -2.85 1.51
CA GLU A 121 11.58 -4.28 1.16
C GLU A 121 12.39 -5.20 2.09
N ALA A 122 13.65 -4.83 2.42
CA ALA A 122 14.49 -5.58 3.34
C ALA A 122 13.93 -5.64 4.76
N ASN A 123 13.42 -4.50 5.26
CA ASN A 123 12.81 -4.42 6.59
C ASN A 123 11.49 -5.19 6.65
N ALA A 124 10.66 -5.13 5.61
CA ALA A 124 9.44 -5.94 5.51
C ALA A 124 9.76 -7.45 5.55
N LYS A 125 10.85 -7.88 4.88
CA LYS A 125 11.31 -9.27 4.95
C LYS A 125 11.82 -9.65 6.34
N SER A 126 12.47 -8.75 7.06
CA SER A 126 12.89 -8.98 8.45
C SER A 126 11.69 -9.04 9.39
N LEU A 127 10.74 -8.12 9.27
CA LEU A 127 9.49 -8.12 10.07
C LEU A 127 8.69 -9.41 9.85
N SER A 128 8.54 -9.86 8.60
CA SER A 128 7.75 -11.06 8.29
C SER A 128 8.33 -12.35 8.85
N LYS A 129 9.63 -12.38 9.14
CA LYS A 129 10.27 -13.51 9.82
C LYS A 129 10.04 -13.51 11.33
N ASN A 130 9.86 -12.33 11.93
CA ASN A 130 9.64 -12.17 13.36
C ASN A 130 8.16 -12.18 13.73
N PHE A 131 7.30 -11.72 12.81
CA PHE A 131 5.85 -11.62 13.00
C PHE A 131 5.15 -12.26 11.80
N LEU A 132 4.51 -13.40 12.05
CA LEU A 132 4.00 -14.27 10.99
C LEU A 132 2.66 -13.80 10.41
N SER A 133 2.05 -12.76 10.98
CA SER A 133 0.79 -12.19 10.48
C SER A 133 0.65 -10.71 10.81
N ILE A 134 -0.28 -10.04 10.09
CA ILE A 134 -0.62 -8.64 10.36
C ILE A 134 -1.24 -8.47 11.75
N GLU A 135 -1.99 -9.47 12.24
CA GLU A 135 -2.58 -9.46 13.56
C GLU A 135 -1.53 -9.51 14.65
N GLU A 136 -0.56 -10.40 14.50
CA GLU A 136 0.55 -10.53 15.44
C GLU A 136 1.34 -9.24 15.51
N LEU A 137 1.71 -8.66 14.35
CA LEU A 137 2.42 -7.39 14.28
C LEU A 137 1.61 -6.25 14.93
N ASN A 138 0.29 -6.19 14.69
CA ASN A 138 -0.59 -5.18 15.30
C ASN A 138 -0.67 -5.35 16.83
N THR A 139 -0.76 -6.59 17.33
CA THR A 139 -0.78 -6.88 18.75
C THR A 139 0.52 -6.47 19.42
N ILE A 140 1.65 -6.83 18.83
CA ILE A 140 2.98 -6.44 19.32
C ILE A 140 3.17 -4.92 19.30
N ALA A 141 2.74 -4.23 18.24
CA ALA A 141 2.81 -2.78 18.15
C ALA A 141 2.05 -2.07 19.29
N LYS A 142 0.99 -2.68 19.82
CA LYS A 142 0.16 -2.13 20.92
C LYS A 142 0.62 -2.55 22.29
N GLU A 143 0.97 -3.83 22.48
CA GLU A 143 1.16 -4.42 23.79
C GLU A 143 2.65 -4.53 24.20
N ALA A 144 3.54 -4.70 23.23
CA ALA A 144 4.96 -4.90 23.46
C ALA A 144 5.84 -4.29 22.35
N PRO A 145 5.72 -2.96 22.06
CA PRO A 145 6.35 -2.32 20.92
C PRO A 145 7.88 -2.43 20.91
N GLU A 146 8.50 -2.61 22.08
CA GLU A 146 9.95 -2.78 22.19
C GLU A 146 10.45 -4.05 21.48
N ASN A 147 9.59 -5.04 21.27
CA ASN A 147 9.95 -6.24 20.50
C ASN A 147 10.25 -5.89 19.03
N ILE A 148 9.70 -4.80 18.50
CA ILE A 148 9.99 -4.30 17.16
C ILE A 148 11.40 -3.68 17.14
N SER A 149 11.71 -2.81 18.09
CA SER A 149 13.02 -2.14 18.14
C SER A 149 14.16 -3.08 18.52
N ASN A 150 13.89 -4.23 19.11
CA ASN A 150 14.87 -5.27 19.40
C ASN A 150 15.31 -6.07 18.15
N ILE A 151 14.59 -5.96 17.04
CA ILE A 151 15.01 -6.56 15.78
C ILE A 151 16.25 -5.83 15.26
N TYR A 152 17.26 -6.59 14.85
CA TYR A 152 18.49 -6.01 14.31
C TYR A 152 18.20 -5.08 13.12
N GLY A 153 18.70 -3.85 13.21
CA GLY A 153 18.50 -2.81 12.19
C GLY A 153 17.21 -1.99 12.35
N PHE A 154 16.40 -2.27 13.38
CA PHE A 154 15.21 -1.48 13.68
C PHE A 154 15.48 -0.50 14.83
N GLY A 155 15.23 0.78 14.59
CA GLY A 155 15.28 1.84 15.58
C GLY A 155 13.88 2.29 16.04
N ASN A 156 13.86 3.24 16.97
CA ASN A 156 12.63 3.82 17.49
C ASN A 156 11.78 4.46 16.36
N GLU A 157 12.40 5.07 15.36
CA GLU A 157 11.71 5.69 14.24
C GLU A 157 10.83 4.68 13.46
N MET A 158 11.34 3.47 13.19
CA MET A 158 10.58 2.42 12.53
C MET A 158 9.49 1.85 13.44
N LYS A 159 9.79 1.66 14.73
CA LYS A 159 8.81 1.23 15.73
C LYS A 159 7.65 2.21 15.79
N ASP A 160 7.94 3.49 15.93
CA ASP A 160 6.93 4.55 16.05
C ASP A 160 6.10 4.68 14.76
N ALA A 161 6.73 4.55 13.59
CA ALA A 161 6.03 4.53 12.31
C ALA A 161 5.06 3.35 12.18
N ILE A 162 5.43 2.17 12.65
CA ILE A 162 4.54 0.99 12.66
C ILE A 162 3.36 1.22 13.60
N ILE A 163 3.58 1.75 14.81
CA ILE A 163 2.53 2.06 15.78
C ILE A 163 1.54 3.05 15.16
N GLN A 164 2.04 4.19 14.65
CA GLN A 164 1.21 5.22 14.02
C GLN A 164 0.42 4.69 12.82
N TRP A 165 1.02 3.81 12.03
CA TRP A 165 0.36 3.21 10.89
C TRP A 165 -0.84 2.35 11.32
N PHE A 166 -0.71 1.57 12.40
CA PHE A 166 -1.81 0.77 12.95
C PHE A 166 -2.87 1.61 13.66
N ASP A 167 -2.52 2.78 14.20
CA ASP A 167 -3.47 3.69 14.84
C ASP A 167 -4.33 4.46 13.84
N ASP A 168 -3.93 4.53 12.56
CA ASP A 168 -4.74 5.14 11.51
C ASP A 168 -5.94 4.24 11.15
N SER A 169 -7.14 4.76 11.36
CA SER A 169 -8.39 4.06 11.06
C SER A 169 -8.53 3.66 9.58
N ASN A 170 -7.96 4.43 8.65
CA ASN A 170 -7.98 4.10 7.22
C ASN A 170 -7.15 2.83 6.94
N ASN A 171 -6.03 2.64 7.63
CA ASN A 171 -5.21 1.44 7.50
C ASN A 171 -5.90 0.21 8.11
N GLN A 172 -6.65 0.40 9.20
CA GLN A 172 -7.49 -0.68 9.77
C GLN A 172 -8.61 -1.10 8.80
N ILE A 173 -9.22 -0.14 8.11
CA ILE A 173 -10.20 -0.40 7.06
C ILE A 173 -9.54 -1.15 5.90
N LEU A 174 -8.37 -0.70 5.43
CA LEU A 174 -7.62 -1.35 4.36
C LEU A 174 -7.31 -2.83 4.69
N ILE A 175 -6.85 -3.12 5.91
CA ILE A 175 -6.60 -4.51 6.35
C ILE A 175 -7.88 -5.36 6.23
N LYS A 176 -9.01 -4.85 6.72
CA LYS A 176 -10.30 -5.55 6.64
C LYS A 176 -10.74 -5.79 5.20
N GLU A 177 -10.61 -4.79 4.33
CA GLU A 177 -10.95 -4.90 2.91
C GLU A 177 -10.06 -5.91 2.19
N LEU A 178 -8.74 -5.88 2.41
CA LEU A 178 -7.80 -6.84 1.82
C LEU A 178 -8.12 -8.28 2.24
N LYS A 179 -8.46 -8.51 3.49
CA LYS A 179 -8.90 -9.83 3.97
C LYS A 179 -10.20 -10.27 3.34
N ALA A 180 -11.18 -9.38 3.23
CA ALA A 180 -12.47 -9.66 2.61
C ALA A 180 -12.35 -10.08 1.13
N ILE A 181 -11.35 -9.58 0.41
CA ILE A 181 -11.07 -9.95 -0.98
C ILE A 181 -10.10 -11.13 -1.14
N GLY A 182 -9.67 -11.75 -0.04
CA GLY A 182 -8.94 -13.01 -0.04
C GLY A 182 -7.43 -12.93 0.21
N PHE A 183 -6.88 -11.78 0.66
CA PHE A 183 -5.50 -11.73 1.14
C PHE A 183 -5.36 -12.45 2.48
N SER A 184 -4.32 -13.27 2.62
CA SER A 184 -4.02 -13.95 3.87
C SER A 184 -3.44 -13.00 4.92
N LEU A 185 -2.64 -12.01 4.50
CA LEU A 185 -1.84 -11.10 5.33
C LEU A 185 -1.06 -11.83 6.43
N LYS A 186 -0.57 -13.02 6.09
CA LYS A 186 0.21 -13.90 6.97
C LYS A 186 1.13 -14.80 6.18
N GLU A 187 2.12 -15.37 6.87
CA GLU A 187 3.02 -16.37 6.31
C GLU A 187 2.26 -17.67 5.97
N ASN A 188 2.53 -18.21 4.79
CA ASN A 188 2.00 -19.51 4.37
C ASN A 188 2.96 -20.60 4.84
N LEU A 189 2.59 -21.31 5.90
CA LEU A 189 3.41 -22.40 6.48
C LEU A 189 3.65 -23.60 5.52
N ASN A 190 3.03 -23.58 4.34
CA ASN A 190 3.13 -24.66 3.34
C ASN A 190 4.04 -24.36 2.15
N SER A 191 4.74 -23.23 2.12
CA SER A 191 5.75 -22.94 1.10
C SER A 191 7.13 -23.35 1.63
N ASN A 192 7.47 -24.62 1.48
CA ASN A 192 8.85 -25.05 1.50
C ASN A 192 9.53 -24.48 0.25
N ASP A 193 10.36 -23.44 0.42
CA ASP A 193 11.46 -23.09 -0.47
C ASP A 193 12.75 -23.75 0.01
#